data_84d07c34730a2e9bb400ae39d0ea3156
#
_entry.id   84d07c34730a2e9bb400ae39d0ea3156
#
_cell.length_a   1.000
_cell.length_b   1.000
_cell.length_c   1.000
_cell.angle_alpha   90.00
_cell.angle_beta   90.00
_cell.angle_gamma   90.00
#
_symmetry.space_group_name_H-M   'P 1'
#
loop_
_entity.id
_entity.type
_entity.pdbx_description
1 polymer ?
#
loop_
_entity_poly.entity_id
_entity_poly.type
_entity_poly.pdbx_seq_one_letter_code
_entity_poly.pdbx_strand_id
1 'polypeptide(L)'
;WGIDLSSYGQRQLHRRLRFMMERAGDSDLDAFLEHLARNRELSVRLKDQFTINVSEFFRDAHLFARLETMLRPRGQCHGARKIWSAGCSYGAEPYSLAIMLKEHSPHDSWQVIATDIDRQILARARQGVFTERELRNVSPTRRRRFFTNIDDEQYAISPQLERKVKFSELDLLKPRSRPPGGCD
;
A
#
# COMPACT_ATOMS: atom_id res chain seq x y z
N TRP A 1 -0.06 10.31 17.31
CA TRP A 1 0.14 9.86 15.92
C TRP A 1 0.00 8.34 15.75
N GLY A 2 0.26 7.54 16.79
CA GLY A 2 0.22 6.09 16.75
C GLY A 2 1.40 5.43 16.00
N ILE A 3 2.44 6.19 15.66
CA ILE A 3 3.67 5.69 15.06
C ILE A 3 4.76 5.69 16.13
N ASP A 4 5.38 4.53 16.35
CA ASP A 4 6.55 4.42 17.23
C ASP A 4 7.82 4.78 16.45
N LEU A 5 8.33 5.99 16.68
CA LEU A 5 9.53 6.48 16.04
C LEU A 5 10.81 5.79 16.52
N SER A 6 10.80 5.08 17.66
CA SER A 6 11.95 4.35 18.17
C SER A 6 12.37 3.19 17.28
N SER A 7 11.43 2.69 16.46
CA SER A 7 11.66 1.62 15.49
C SER A 7 12.36 2.10 14.20
N TYR A 8 12.57 3.40 14.05
CA TYR A 8 13.27 3.95 12.88
C TYR A 8 14.79 4.06 13.14
N GLY A 9 15.57 3.78 12.12
CA GLY A 9 17.02 3.99 12.19
C GLY A 9 17.34 5.47 12.47
N GLN A 10 18.16 5.76 13.49
CA GLN A 10 18.47 7.11 13.95
C GLN A 10 18.89 8.07 12.82
N ARG A 11 19.73 7.61 11.88
CA ARG A 11 20.18 8.43 10.73
C ARG A 11 19.01 8.86 9.83
N GLN A 12 18.04 7.98 9.61
CA GLN A 12 16.86 8.29 8.80
C GLN A 12 15.92 9.24 9.53
N LEU A 13 15.71 9.01 10.83
CA LEU A 13 14.92 9.86 11.70
C LEU A 13 15.47 11.29 11.70
N HIS A 14 16.76 11.46 12.02
CA HIS A 14 17.40 12.78 12.05
C HIS A 14 17.34 13.51 10.71
N ARG A 15 17.60 12.79 9.60
CA ARG A 15 17.54 13.41 8.27
C ARG A 15 16.14 13.93 7.93
N ARG A 16 15.10 13.18 8.28
CA ARG A 16 13.71 13.59 8.01
C ARG A 16 13.26 14.72 8.89
N LEU A 17 13.57 14.66 10.19
CA LEU A 17 13.28 15.75 11.11
C LEU A 17 13.95 17.04 10.66
N ARG A 18 15.25 17.01 10.36
CA ARG A 18 15.98 18.19 9.86
C ARG A 18 15.33 18.76 8.59
N PHE A 19 15.02 17.93 7.62
CA PHE A 19 14.34 18.37 6.40
C PHE A 19 13.00 19.06 6.68
N MET A 20 12.22 18.54 7.64
CA MET A 20 10.94 19.15 8.01
C MET A 20 11.10 20.45 8.79
N MET A 21 12.08 20.53 9.70
CA MET A 21 12.43 21.74 10.42
C MET A 21 12.82 22.86 9.46
N GLU A 22 13.73 22.60 8.51
CA GLU A 22 14.13 23.54 7.47
C GLU A 22 12.93 24.07 6.67
N ARG A 23 12.00 23.19 6.29
CA ARG A 23 10.79 23.59 5.55
C ARG A 23 9.76 24.33 6.39
N ALA A 24 9.74 24.11 7.69
CA ALA A 24 8.88 24.83 8.63
C ALA A 24 9.47 26.19 9.04
N GLY A 25 10.76 26.42 8.75
CA GLY A 25 11.48 27.63 9.15
C GLY A 25 11.93 27.61 10.61
N ASP A 26 11.94 26.44 11.25
CA ASP A 26 12.30 26.28 12.66
C ASP A 26 13.82 26.06 12.80
N SER A 27 14.46 26.78 13.73
CA SER A 27 15.90 26.79 13.91
C SER A 27 16.42 25.62 14.75
N ASP A 28 15.58 25.09 15.63
CA ASP A 28 15.92 24.00 16.55
C ASP A 28 14.74 23.05 16.77
N LEU A 29 15.03 21.94 17.46
CA LEU A 29 14.05 20.88 17.67
C LEU A 29 12.91 21.31 18.60
N ASP A 30 13.19 22.10 19.62
CA ASP A 30 12.20 22.49 20.61
C ASP A 30 11.17 23.44 19.99
N ALA A 31 11.63 24.43 19.22
CA ALA A 31 10.78 25.34 18.43
C ALA A 31 9.91 24.52 17.44
N PHE A 32 10.49 23.54 16.77
CA PHE A 32 9.76 22.68 15.85
C PHE A 32 8.70 21.83 16.55
N LEU A 33 8.99 21.27 17.72
CA LEU A 33 8.02 20.51 18.52
C LEU A 33 6.85 21.37 18.99
N GLU A 34 7.12 22.62 19.42
CA GLU A 34 6.08 23.58 19.76
C GLU A 34 5.23 23.96 18.54
N HIS A 35 5.86 24.16 17.39
CA HIS A 35 5.17 24.44 16.14
C HIS A 35 4.26 23.26 15.72
N LEU A 36 4.75 22.03 15.82
CA LEU A 36 3.97 20.82 15.58
C LEU A 36 2.76 20.70 16.51
N ALA A 37 2.92 21.04 17.80
CA ALA A 37 1.83 20.96 18.77
C ALA A 37 0.67 21.92 18.45
N ARG A 38 0.99 23.07 17.82
CA ARG A 38 0.03 24.12 17.47
C ARG A 38 -0.48 24.03 16.03
N ASN A 39 0.22 23.29 15.16
CA ASN A 39 -0.09 23.22 13.73
C ASN A 39 -0.40 21.80 13.29
N ARG A 40 -1.72 21.50 13.19
CA ARG A 40 -2.20 20.17 12.78
C ARG A 40 -1.75 19.78 11.36
N GLU A 41 -1.68 20.75 10.44
CA GLU A 41 -1.27 20.47 9.06
C GLU A 41 0.20 20.07 9.00
N LEU A 42 1.07 20.78 9.73
CA LEU A 42 2.49 20.43 9.85
C LEU A 42 2.66 19.02 10.46
N SER A 43 1.85 18.69 11.48
CA SER A 43 1.84 17.36 12.09
C SER A 43 1.45 16.26 11.12
N VAL A 44 0.45 16.50 10.25
CA VAL A 44 0.06 15.55 9.19
C VAL A 44 1.18 15.39 8.18
N ARG A 45 1.77 16.47 7.69
CA ARG A 45 2.89 16.44 6.75
C ARG A 45 4.10 15.69 7.31
N LEU A 46 4.40 15.88 8.59
CA LEU A 46 5.47 15.14 9.26
C LEU A 46 5.17 13.66 9.32
N LYS A 47 3.95 13.27 9.67
CA LYS A 47 3.49 11.88 9.65
C LYS A 47 3.70 11.27 8.26
N ASP A 48 3.28 11.95 7.19
CA ASP A 48 3.40 11.48 5.81
C ASP A 48 4.87 11.30 5.38
N GLN A 49 5.80 12.04 5.98
CA GLN A 49 7.24 11.86 5.77
C GLN A 49 7.78 10.59 6.45
N PHE A 50 7.16 10.13 7.52
CA PHE A 50 7.55 8.90 8.20
C PHE A 50 6.87 7.66 7.62
N THR A 51 5.62 7.78 7.19
CA THR A 51 4.96 6.75 6.41
C THR A 51 5.41 6.89 4.95
N ILE A 52 6.45 6.13 4.55
CA ILE A 52 6.92 6.14 3.15
C ILE A 52 5.87 5.41 2.31
N ASN A 53 4.88 6.14 1.82
CA ASN A 53 3.85 5.61 0.95
C ASN A 53 4.34 5.46 -0.51
N VAL A 54 5.57 4.93 -0.70
CA VAL A 54 6.11 4.62 -2.03
C VAL A 54 5.74 3.19 -2.38
N SER A 55 4.82 3.04 -3.29
CA SER A 55 4.42 1.75 -3.86
C SER A 55 4.27 1.90 -5.37
N GLU A 56 4.35 0.80 -6.10
CA GLU A 56 4.17 0.76 -7.56
C GLU A 56 3.49 -0.53 -7.94
N PHE A 57 2.66 -0.47 -8.97
CA PHE A 57 2.12 -1.68 -9.57
C PHE A 57 3.24 -2.56 -10.11
N PHE A 58 3.19 -3.86 -9.79
CA PHE A 58 4.19 -4.86 -10.24
C PHE A 58 5.64 -4.44 -9.93
N ARG A 59 5.84 -3.72 -8.82
CA ARG A 59 7.17 -3.36 -8.33
C ARG A 59 8.02 -4.63 -8.20
N ASP A 60 9.31 -4.53 -8.61
CA ASP A 60 10.20 -5.70 -8.61
C ASP A 60 9.64 -6.86 -9.47
N ALA A 61 9.46 -6.61 -10.77
CA ALA A 61 8.82 -7.52 -11.73
C ALA A 61 9.33 -8.97 -11.66
N HIS A 62 10.62 -9.18 -11.31
CA HIS A 62 11.19 -10.51 -11.12
C HIS A 62 10.59 -11.27 -9.94
N LEU A 63 10.18 -10.58 -8.86
CA LEU A 63 9.51 -11.21 -7.72
C LEU A 63 8.08 -11.59 -8.09
N PHE A 64 7.36 -10.75 -8.83
CA PHE A 64 6.05 -11.09 -9.36
C PHE A 64 6.11 -12.29 -10.31
N ALA A 65 7.11 -12.38 -11.18
CA ALA A 65 7.32 -13.54 -12.06
C ALA A 65 7.55 -14.84 -11.26
N ARG A 66 8.33 -14.79 -10.17
CA ARG A 66 8.49 -15.93 -9.26
C ARG A 66 7.19 -16.30 -8.58
N LEU A 67 6.44 -15.32 -8.09
CA LEU A 67 5.16 -15.54 -7.44
C LEU A 67 4.14 -16.15 -8.41
N GLU A 68 4.08 -15.71 -9.65
CA GLU A 68 3.27 -16.34 -10.72
C GLU A 68 3.59 -17.83 -10.88
N THR A 69 4.88 -18.18 -10.83
CA THR A 69 5.30 -19.59 -10.92
C THR A 69 4.86 -20.41 -9.70
N MET A 70 4.88 -19.81 -8.52
CA MET A 70 4.44 -20.47 -7.28
C MET A 70 2.92 -20.63 -7.20
N LEU A 71 2.17 -19.68 -7.75
CA LEU A 71 0.71 -19.66 -7.74
C LEU A 71 0.07 -20.48 -8.85
N ARG A 72 0.85 -20.98 -9.83
CA ARG A 72 0.34 -21.92 -10.83
C ARG A 72 -0.30 -23.13 -10.13
N PRO A 73 -1.49 -23.58 -10.58
CA PRO A 73 -2.18 -24.68 -9.94
C PRO A 73 -1.31 -25.93 -9.89
N ARG A 74 -0.90 -26.34 -8.70
CA ARG A 74 -0.31 -27.66 -8.44
C ARG A 74 -1.41 -28.61 -7.96
N GLY A 75 -2.31 -28.98 -8.86
CA GLY A 75 -3.47 -29.80 -8.53
C GLY A 75 -4.67 -28.96 -8.03
N GLN A 76 -5.78 -29.64 -7.73
CA GLN A 76 -6.99 -29.00 -7.21
C GLN A 76 -6.73 -28.54 -5.77
N CYS A 77 -6.48 -27.25 -5.57
CA CYS A 77 -6.53 -26.66 -4.23
C CYS A 77 -8.01 -26.51 -3.85
N HIS A 78 -8.50 -27.38 -2.99
CA HIS A 78 -9.82 -27.25 -2.40
C HIS A 78 -9.75 -26.21 -1.27
N GLY A 79 -10.20 -24.99 -1.54
CA GLY A 79 -10.31 -23.94 -0.53
C GLY A 79 -10.12 -22.53 -1.09
N ALA A 80 -10.57 -21.53 -0.33
CA ALA A 80 -10.36 -20.13 -0.65
C ALA A 80 -8.92 -19.74 -0.25
N ARG A 81 -8.11 -19.33 -1.22
CA ARG A 81 -6.76 -18.81 -0.97
C ARG A 81 -6.84 -17.40 -0.42
N LYS A 82 -6.07 -17.11 0.63
CA LYS A 82 -5.92 -15.77 1.18
C LYS A 82 -4.46 -15.34 1.08
N ILE A 83 -4.22 -14.25 0.39
CA ILE A 83 -2.88 -13.68 0.24
C ILE A 83 -2.84 -12.36 1.02
N TRP A 84 -1.80 -12.16 1.81
CA TRP A 84 -1.63 -10.97 2.61
C TRP A 84 -0.59 -10.03 2.01
N SER A 85 -1.00 -8.78 1.78
CA SER A 85 -0.14 -7.66 1.43
C SER A 85 0.03 -6.78 2.69
N ALA A 86 1.20 -6.82 3.28
CA ALA A 86 1.54 -6.13 4.52
C ALA A 86 2.28 -4.82 4.23
N GLY A 87 1.76 -3.67 4.70
CA GLY A 87 2.27 -2.35 4.32
C GLY A 87 1.83 -1.99 2.89
N CYS A 88 0.54 -2.11 2.61
CA CYS A 88 -0.02 -2.06 1.26
C CYS A 88 -0.05 -0.66 0.63
N SER A 89 0.21 0.40 1.40
CA SER A 89 0.17 1.79 0.95
C SER A 89 -1.14 2.11 0.21
N TYR A 90 -1.09 2.87 -0.89
CA TYR A 90 -2.27 3.26 -1.70
C TYR A 90 -2.87 2.13 -2.55
N GLY A 91 -2.46 0.88 -2.35
CA GLY A 91 -3.10 -0.28 -2.95
C GLY A 91 -2.45 -0.83 -4.22
N ALA A 92 -1.34 -0.27 -4.72
CA ALA A 92 -0.69 -0.76 -5.94
C ALA A 92 -0.28 -2.24 -5.85
N GLU A 93 0.29 -2.68 -4.73
CA GLU A 93 0.69 -4.07 -4.53
C GLU A 93 -0.50 -5.02 -4.43
N PRO A 94 -1.49 -4.82 -3.54
CA PRO A 94 -2.61 -5.75 -3.42
C PRO A 94 -3.45 -5.84 -4.71
N TYR A 95 -3.59 -4.76 -5.47
CA TYR A 95 -4.26 -4.84 -6.77
C TYR A 95 -3.40 -5.53 -7.84
N SER A 96 -2.07 -5.42 -7.78
CA SER A 96 -1.19 -6.23 -8.64
C SER A 96 -1.33 -7.72 -8.36
N LEU A 97 -1.42 -8.11 -7.08
CA LEU A 97 -1.70 -9.49 -6.66
C LEU A 97 -3.08 -9.95 -7.15
N ALA A 98 -4.10 -9.11 -7.02
CA ALA A 98 -5.45 -9.42 -7.48
C ALA A 98 -5.52 -9.62 -9.01
N ILE A 99 -4.83 -8.78 -9.79
CA ILE A 99 -4.71 -8.93 -11.25
C ILE A 99 -4.06 -10.27 -11.59
N MET A 100 -2.92 -10.58 -10.97
CA MET A 100 -2.18 -11.81 -11.20
C MET A 100 -3.01 -13.04 -10.86
N LEU A 101 -3.70 -13.05 -9.71
CA LEU A 101 -4.60 -14.15 -9.32
C LEU A 101 -5.75 -14.33 -10.31
N LYS A 102 -6.32 -13.23 -10.80
CA LYS A 102 -7.38 -13.28 -11.80
C LYS A 102 -6.90 -13.84 -13.13
N GLU A 103 -5.65 -13.62 -13.49
CA GLU A 103 -5.05 -14.16 -14.73
C GLU A 103 -4.71 -15.65 -14.62
N HIS A 104 -4.13 -16.06 -13.48
CA HIS A 104 -3.60 -17.44 -13.31
C HIS A 104 -4.56 -18.40 -12.63
N SER A 105 -5.53 -17.90 -11.87
CA SER A 105 -6.52 -18.71 -11.15
C SER A 105 -7.92 -18.10 -11.27
N PRO A 106 -8.45 -17.95 -12.50
CA PRO A 106 -9.71 -17.20 -12.73
C PRO A 106 -10.94 -17.86 -12.11
N HIS A 107 -10.89 -19.17 -11.89
CA HIS A 107 -11.98 -19.97 -11.34
C HIS A 107 -11.83 -20.30 -9.86
N ASP A 108 -10.67 -20.03 -9.26
CA ASP A 108 -10.41 -20.31 -7.86
C ASP A 108 -11.07 -19.25 -6.96
N SER A 109 -11.48 -19.69 -5.78
CA SER A 109 -11.85 -18.75 -4.71
C SER A 109 -10.59 -18.17 -4.08
N TRP A 110 -10.41 -16.86 -4.17
CA TRP A 110 -9.28 -16.16 -3.56
C TRP A 110 -9.66 -14.77 -3.05
N GLN A 111 -8.89 -14.28 -2.10
CA GLN A 111 -9.01 -12.93 -1.55
C GLN A 111 -7.62 -12.39 -1.23
N VAL A 112 -7.41 -11.10 -1.46
CA VAL A 112 -6.23 -10.38 -1.01
C VAL A 112 -6.60 -9.60 0.24
N ILE A 113 -5.88 -9.82 1.33
CA ILE A 113 -5.97 -9.05 2.57
C ILE A 113 -4.85 -8.02 2.55
N ALA A 114 -5.19 -6.77 2.57
CA ALA A 114 -4.25 -5.65 2.48
C ALA A 114 -4.26 -4.84 3.77
N THR A 115 -3.10 -4.66 4.38
CA THR A 115 -3.01 -3.93 5.65
C THR A 115 -1.97 -2.83 5.60
N ASP A 116 -2.25 -1.72 6.27
CA ASP A 116 -1.32 -0.62 6.48
C ASP A 116 -1.61 0.04 7.83
N ILE A 117 -0.64 0.76 8.38
CA ILE A 117 -0.83 1.55 9.60
C ILE A 117 -1.50 2.90 9.31
N ASP A 118 -1.40 3.38 8.08
CA ASP A 118 -1.90 4.69 7.67
C ASP A 118 -3.35 4.61 7.18
N ARG A 119 -4.27 5.12 8.02
CA ARG A 119 -5.71 5.16 7.71
C ARG A 119 -6.04 6.01 6.48
N GLN A 120 -5.29 7.09 6.24
CA GLN A 120 -5.56 7.98 5.11
C GLN A 120 -5.19 7.30 3.80
N ILE A 121 -4.03 6.64 3.78
CA ILE A 121 -3.61 5.89 2.60
C ILE A 121 -4.53 4.69 2.32
N LEU A 122 -5.04 4.03 3.36
CA LEU A 122 -6.04 2.97 3.23
C LEU A 122 -7.38 3.49 2.68
N ALA A 123 -7.80 4.71 3.06
CA ALA A 123 -8.98 5.33 2.50
C ALA A 123 -8.82 5.59 0.99
N ARG A 124 -7.64 6.07 0.57
CA ARG A 124 -7.29 6.23 -0.84
C ARG A 124 -7.25 4.87 -1.57
N ALA A 125 -6.61 3.86 -0.97
CA ALA A 125 -6.51 2.52 -1.55
C ALA A 125 -7.89 1.89 -1.83
N ARG A 126 -8.87 2.13 -0.95
CA ARG A 126 -10.25 1.65 -1.11
C ARG A 126 -11.00 2.30 -2.27
N GLN A 127 -10.62 3.52 -2.66
CA GLN A 127 -11.22 4.18 -3.83
C GLN A 127 -10.90 3.45 -5.14
N GLY A 128 -9.77 2.73 -5.17
CA GLY A 128 -9.36 1.98 -6.35
C GLY A 128 -9.10 2.88 -7.58
N VAL A 129 -8.75 4.16 -7.36
CA VAL A 129 -8.51 5.14 -8.40
C VAL A 129 -7.02 5.49 -8.47
N PHE A 130 -6.46 5.48 -9.67
CA PHE A 130 -5.03 5.63 -9.93
C PHE A 130 -4.77 6.58 -11.09
N THR A 131 -3.66 7.32 -11.01
CA THR A 131 -3.22 8.18 -12.09
C THR A 131 -2.50 7.39 -13.18
N GLU A 132 -2.39 7.97 -14.38
CA GLU A 132 -1.59 7.43 -15.49
C GLU A 132 -0.16 7.10 -15.05
N ARG A 133 0.47 8.01 -14.29
CA ARG A 133 1.83 7.82 -13.76
C ARG A 133 1.95 6.61 -12.84
N GLU A 134 0.95 6.33 -12.02
CA GLU A 134 0.93 5.19 -11.10
C GLU A 134 0.77 3.87 -11.85
N LEU A 135 0.11 3.90 -12.99
CA LEU A 135 -0.08 2.73 -13.85
C LEU A 135 1.08 2.46 -14.83
N ARG A 136 2.19 3.20 -14.74
CA ARG A 136 3.33 3.09 -15.69
C ARG A 136 3.88 1.67 -15.85
N ASN A 137 3.86 0.86 -14.79
CA ASN A 137 4.34 -0.53 -14.80
C ASN A 137 3.23 -1.54 -15.13
N VAL A 138 2.01 -1.09 -15.37
CA VAL A 138 0.90 -1.96 -15.80
C VAL A 138 0.95 -2.08 -17.34
N SER A 139 1.07 -3.30 -17.84
CA SER A 139 1.09 -3.53 -19.28
C SER A 139 -0.18 -3.00 -19.98
N PRO A 140 -0.10 -2.56 -21.24
CA PRO A 140 -1.27 -2.08 -21.98
C PRO A 140 -2.44 -3.07 -22.00
N THR A 141 -2.14 -4.36 -22.06
CA THR A 141 -3.16 -5.42 -22.03
C THR A 141 -3.87 -5.49 -20.68
N ARG A 142 -3.11 -5.48 -19.56
CA ARG A 142 -3.67 -5.45 -18.20
C ARG A 142 -4.46 -4.18 -17.96
N ARG A 143 -3.96 -3.04 -18.42
CA ARG A 143 -4.64 -1.75 -18.32
C ARG A 143 -6.01 -1.79 -18.98
N ARG A 144 -6.11 -2.20 -20.25
CA ARG A 144 -7.40 -2.33 -20.98
C ARG A 144 -8.36 -3.32 -20.33
N ARG A 145 -7.85 -4.39 -19.70
CA ARG A 145 -8.66 -5.45 -19.13
C ARG A 145 -9.20 -5.15 -17.73
N PHE A 146 -8.41 -4.45 -16.92
CA PHE A 146 -8.65 -4.33 -15.48
C PHE A 146 -8.89 -2.91 -15.01
N PHE A 147 -8.75 -1.91 -15.87
CA PHE A 147 -8.97 -0.52 -15.51
C PHE A 147 -9.92 0.13 -16.50
N THR A 148 -10.75 1.03 -15.96
CA THR A 148 -11.65 1.90 -16.74
C THR A 148 -11.17 3.33 -16.62
N ASN A 149 -11.02 4.03 -17.73
CA ASN A 149 -10.71 5.44 -17.71
C ASN A 149 -11.91 6.21 -17.12
N ILE A 150 -11.65 7.11 -16.16
CA ILE A 150 -12.65 8.00 -15.56
C ILE A 150 -12.59 9.38 -16.23
N ASP A 151 -11.37 9.88 -16.42
CA ASP A 151 -11.05 11.14 -17.07
C ASP A 151 -9.64 11.08 -17.71
N ASP A 152 -9.12 12.22 -18.18
CA ASP A 152 -7.84 12.27 -18.90
C ASP A 152 -6.64 11.76 -18.10
N GLU A 153 -6.73 11.75 -16.76
CA GLU A 153 -5.60 11.41 -15.87
C GLU A 153 -5.90 10.24 -14.92
N GLN A 154 -7.15 9.80 -14.78
CA GLN A 154 -7.57 8.86 -13.74
C GLN A 154 -8.19 7.58 -14.30
N TYR A 155 -7.88 6.49 -13.63
CA TYR A 155 -8.32 5.14 -13.97
C TYR A 155 -8.85 4.43 -12.73
N ALA A 156 -10.05 3.87 -12.81
CA ALA A 156 -10.60 3.02 -11.77
C ALA A 156 -10.26 1.55 -12.02
N ILE A 157 -9.87 0.84 -10.97
CA ILE A 157 -9.77 -0.63 -11.00
C ILE A 157 -11.16 -1.25 -11.22
N SER A 158 -11.22 -2.37 -11.92
CA SER A 158 -12.50 -3.04 -12.17
C SER A 158 -13.21 -3.48 -10.88
N PRO A 159 -14.54 -3.32 -10.75
CA PRO A 159 -15.29 -3.67 -9.54
C PRO A 159 -15.16 -5.14 -9.12
N GLN A 160 -14.90 -6.04 -10.08
CA GLN A 160 -14.67 -7.44 -9.77
C GLN A 160 -13.36 -7.69 -9.01
N LEU A 161 -12.31 -6.90 -9.23
CA LEU A 161 -11.05 -6.98 -8.49
C LEU A 161 -11.14 -6.21 -7.17
N GLU A 162 -11.79 -5.06 -7.16
CA GLU A 162 -12.02 -4.26 -5.96
C GLU A 162 -12.67 -5.10 -4.85
N ARG A 163 -13.71 -5.85 -5.17
CA ARG A 163 -14.40 -6.73 -4.20
C ARG A 163 -13.52 -7.85 -3.62
N LYS A 164 -12.45 -8.21 -4.32
CA LYS A 164 -11.51 -9.27 -3.91
C LYS A 164 -10.39 -8.78 -2.99
N VAL A 165 -10.21 -7.47 -2.85
CA VAL A 165 -9.21 -6.87 -1.97
C VAL A 165 -9.88 -6.31 -0.72
N LYS A 166 -9.43 -6.72 0.47
CA LYS A 166 -9.95 -6.24 1.75
C LYS A 166 -8.87 -5.45 2.47
N PHE A 167 -9.17 -4.17 2.72
CA PHE A 167 -8.26 -3.26 3.39
C PHE A 167 -8.60 -3.11 4.87
N SER A 168 -7.59 -3.25 5.75
CA SER A 168 -7.72 -3.02 7.19
C SER A 168 -6.48 -2.36 7.77
N GLU A 169 -6.67 -1.62 8.85
CA GLU A 169 -5.57 -1.04 9.61
C GLU A 169 -4.86 -2.14 10.41
N LEU A 170 -3.53 -2.18 10.32
CA LEU A 170 -2.70 -3.07 11.11
C LEU A 170 -1.33 -2.43 11.35
N ASP A 171 -0.94 -2.38 12.62
CA ASP A 171 0.41 -2.01 13.03
C ASP A 171 1.24 -3.30 13.19
N LEU A 172 2.22 -3.49 12.31
CA LEU A 172 3.07 -4.68 12.28
C LEU A 172 4.03 -4.78 13.47
N LEU A 173 4.24 -3.68 14.20
CA LEU A 173 5.12 -3.64 15.38
C LEU A 173 4.40 -4.06 16.67
N LYS A 174 3.07 -4.12 16.66
CA LYS A 174 2.32 -4.55 17.84
C LYS A 174 2.45 -6.05 18.06
N PRO A 175 2.63 -6.49 19.34
CA PRO A 175 2.58 -7.89 19.68
C PRO A 175 1.27 -8.53 19.19
N ARG A 176 1.36 -9.72 18.59
CA ARG A 176 0.23 -10.46 18.00
C ARG A 176 -0.36 -9.89 16.70
N SER A 177 0.33 -8.96 16.02
CA SER A 177 -0.05 -8.58 14.66
C SER A 177 0.05 -9.78 13.72
N ARG A 178 -1.10 -10.37 13.40
CA ARG A 178 -1.23 -11.52 12.49
C ARG A 178 -2.09 -11.12 11.30
N PRO A 179 -1.87 -11.76 10.15
CA PRO A 179 -2.75 -11.54 9.01
C PRO A 179 -4.20 -11.86 9.41
N PRO A 180 -5.16 -10.97 9.08
CA PRO A 180 -6.57 -11.20 9.40
C PRO A 180 -7.09 -12.49 8.76
N GLY A 181 -7.60 -13.41 9.59
CA GLY A 181 -8.35 -14.56 9.11
C GLY A 181 -7.56 -15.74 8.52
N GLY A 182 -6.27 -15.87 8.87
CA GLY A 182 -5.38 -16.93 8.33
C GLY A 182 -5.11 -16.72 6.84
N CYS A 183 -3.84 -16.54 6.46
CA CYS A 183 -3.40 -16.43 5.07
C CYS A 183 -2.50 -17.61 4.72
N ASP A 184 -2.53 -18.02 3.47
CA ASP A 184 -1.68 -19.06 2.89
C ASP A 184 -0.27 -18.50 2.57
#